data_fa0a9a4a2434a6d6af9f2d7638d2dc1a
#
_entry.id   fa0a9a4a2434a6d6af9f2d7638d2dc1a
#
_cell.length_a   1.000
_cell.length_b   1.000
_cell.length_c   1.000
_cell.angle_alpha   90.00
_cell.angle_beta   90.00
_cell.angle_gamma   90.00
#
_symmetry.space_group_name_H-M   'P 1'
#
loop_
_entity.id
_entity.type
_entity.pdbx_description
1 polymer ?
#
loop_
_entity_poly.entity_id
_entity_poly.type
_entity_poly.pdbx_seq_one_letter_code
_entity_poly.pdbx_strand_id
1 'polypeptide(L)'
;PEQWEILSALTAEFFAGEGRERQALRSLFVVGDEKQSIYSFQGAAPERLRLETETYLARIRDAGARAQSVPLAASWRSTVDVLSFVDAVFSAPETQGGVPPARGEDAVRHIPMRAHHRGCVDLWPLEREPEGEEREAWDAPLDVEGPASANRRLAENIACEIEDLVARGDGVFDKDLDGEGGSRGAWRPARYGDVLILVRRRKALFE
;
A
#
# COMPACT_ATOMS: atom_id res chain seq x y z
N PRO A 1 -1.91 -21.13 -4.02
CA PRO A 1 -2.09 -22.44 -3.34
C PRO A 1 -0.77 -23.21 -3.30
N GLU A 2 -0.14 -23.46 -4.43
CA GLU A 2 1.05 -24.28 -4.59
C GLU A 2 2.28 -23.82 -3.78
N GLN A 3 2.46 -22.50 -3.67
CA GLN A 3 3.56 -21.91 -2.89
C GLN A 3 3.49 -22.31 -1.40
N TRP A 4 2.27 -22.36 -0.84
CA TRP A 4 2.08 -22.79 0.54
C TRP A 4 2.32 -24.28 0.74
N GLU A 5 2.02 -25.10 -0.25
CA GLU A 5 2.32 -26.53 -0.25
C GLU A 5 3.84 -26.76 -0.24
N ILE A 6 4.57 -26.01 -1.07
CA ILE A 6 6.04 -26.06 -1.10
C ILE A 6 6.62 -25.66 0.27
N LEU A 7 6.13 -24.53 0.86
CA LEU A 7 6.57 -24.10 2.18
C LEU A 7 6.26 -25.14 3.26
N SER A 8 5.08 -25.73 3.22
CA SER A 8 4.69 -26.79 4.14
C SER A 8 5.59 -28.03 4.02
N ALA A 9 5.93 -28.43 2.80
CA ALA A 9 6.86 -29.55 2.57
C ALA A 9 8.27 -29.25 3.07
N LEU A 10 8.80 -28.05 2.82
CA LEU A 10 10.12 -27.62 3.26
C LEU A 10 10.23 -27.51 4.78
N THR A 11 9.15 -27.16 5.47
CA THR A 11 9.12 -26.98 6.91
C THR A 11 8.62 -28.19 7.70
N ALA A 12 8.17 -29.24 7.01
CA ALA A 12 7.59 -30.42 7.65
C ALA A 12 8.54 -31.06 8.69
N GLU A 13 9.82 -31.18 8.35
CA GLU A 13 10.84 -31.74 9.24
C GLU A 13 11.20 -30.85 10.44
N PHE A 14 10.79 -29.58 10.44
CA PHE A 14 11.06 -28.68 11.58
C PHE A 14 10.23 -29.06 12.81
N PHE A 15 9.10 -29.67 12.57
CA PHE A 15 8.11 -29.98 13.60
C PHE A 15 7.99 -31.47 13.91
N ALA A 16 8.55 -32.35 13.03
CA ALA A 16 8.46 -33.81 13.16
C ALA A 16 9.74 -34.50 12.67
N GLY A 17 9.91 -35.77 13.02
CA GLY A 17 10.99 -36.65 12.57
C GLY A 17 12.34 -36.44 13.25
N GLU A 18 13.38 -37.07 12.69
CA GLU A 18 14.76 -37.06 13.23
C GLU A 18 15.36 -35.64 13.31
N GLY A 19 14.84 -34.70 12.55
CA GLY A 19 15.24 -33.31 12.61
C GLY A 19 14.94 -32.63 13.94
N ARG A 20 13.97 -33.14 14.71
CA ARG A 20 13.60 -32.64 16.04
C ARG A 20 14.62 -33.00 17.08
N GLU A 21 15.27 -34.16 16.94
CA GLU A 21 16.26 -34.67 17.90
C GLU A 21 17.64 -34.00 17.75
N ARG A 22 17.94 -33.42 16.59
CA ARG A 22 19.16 -32.64 16.40
C ARG A 22 19.05 -31.32 17.16
N GLN A 23 19.96 -31.07 18.09
CA GLN A 23 20.02 -29.83 18.89
C GLN A 23 20.28 -28.52 18.09
N ALA A 24 20.12 -28.54 16.76
CA ALA A 24 20.26 -27.36 15.95
C ALA A 24 19.05 -26.43 16.14
N LEU A 25 19.30 -25.21 16.60
CA LEU A 25 18.29 -24.15 16.64
C LEU A 25 17.75 -23.90 15.23
N ARG A 26 16.49 -24.26 15.02
CA ARG A 26 15.77 -23.96 13.78
C ARG A 26 14.78 -22.84 14.08
N SER A 27 14.75 -21.86 13.21
CA SER A 27 13.82 -20.75 13.28
C SER A 27 13.06 -20.62 11.98
N LEU A 28 11.76 -20.31 12.07
CA LEU A 28 10.93 -19.92 10.97
C LEU A 28 10.53 -18.45 11.16
N PHE A 29 10.86 -17.62 10.20
CA PHE A 29 10.49 -16.22 10.16
C PHE A 29 9.69 -15.96 8.89
N VAL A 30 8.47 -15.47 9.06
CA VAL A 30 7.57 -15.14 7.95
C VAL A 30 7.11 -13.69 8.11
N VAL A 31 7.17 -12.91 7.06
CA VAL A 31 6.63 -11.57 7.01
C VAL A 31 5.69 -11.44 5.82
N GLY A 32 4.59 -10.73 6.00
CA GLY A 32 3.61 -10.48 4.94
C GLY A 32 2.63 -9.42 5.36
N ASP A 33 1.91 -8.88 4.39
CA ASP A 33 0.85 -7.91 4.61
C ASP A 33 -0.29 -8.18 3.62
N GLU A 34 -1.43 -8.65 4.14
CA GLU A 34 -2.63 -8.93 3.34
C GLU A 34 -3.14 -7.69 2.60
N LYS A 35 -2.95 -6.50 3.19
CA LYS A 35 -3.41 -5.22 2.64
C LYS A 35 -2.65 -4.78 1.40
N GLN A 36 -1.42 -5.28 1.21
CA GLN A 36 -0.58 -4.98 0.06
C GLN A 36 -0.72 -5.99 -1.08
N SER A 37 -1.73 -6.86 -1.04
CA SER A 37 -1.97 -7.81 -2.13
C SER A 37 -2.54 -7.09 -3.35
N ILE A 38 -1.74 -7.03 -4.42
CA ILE A 38 -2.10 -6.41 -5.70
C ILE A 38 -2.26 -7.42 -6.84
N TYR A 39 -2.12 -8.72 -6.56
CA TYR A 39 -2.15 -9.80 -7.55
C TYR A 39 -3.40 -10.69 -7.46
N SER A 40 -4.51 -10.16 -6.96
CA SER A 40 -5.78 -10.91 -6.90
C SER A 40 -6.23 -11.43 -8.27
N PHE A 41 -5.96 -10.65 -9.33
CA PHE A 41 -6.24 -11.04 -10.73
C PHE A 41 -5.34 -12.19 -11.24
N GLN A 42 -4.27 -12.54 -10.53
CA GLN A 42 -3.40 -13.70 -10.80
C GLN A 42 -3.64 -14.85 -9.82
N GLY A 43 -4.76 -14.83 -9.09
CA GLY A 43 -5.13 -15.88 -8.16
C GLY A 43 -4.45 -15.79 -6.79
N ALA A 44 -3.89 -14.63 -6.43
CA ALA A 44 -3.44 -14.40 -5.07
C ALA A 44 -4.63 -14.40 -4.11
N ALA A 45 -4.49 -15.13 -3.01
CA ALA A 45 -5.48 -15.27 -1.95
C ALA A 45 -4.89 -14.70 -0.64
N PRO A 46 -4.98 -13.38 -0.42
CA PRO A 46 -4.36 -12.72 0.74
C PRO A 46 -4.87 -13.26 2.07
N GLU A 47 -6.14 -13.67 2.14
CA GLU A 47 -6.76 -14.28 3.32
C GLU A 47 -6.06 -15.58 3.77
N ARG A 48 -5.38 -16.27 2.85
CA ARG A 48 -4.60 -17.47 3.19
C ARG A 48 -3.41 -17.16 4.09
N LEU A 49 -2.82 -15.96 4.02
CA LEU A 49 -1.72 -15.60 4.89
C LEU A 49 -2.11 -15.73 6.36
N ARG A 50 -3.31 -15.28 6.74
CA ARG A 50 -3.84 -15.39 8.10
C ARG A 50 -4.07 -16.85 8.50
N LEU A 51 -4.72 -17.62 7.63
CA LEU A 51 -5.01 -19.03 7.88
C LEU A 51 -3.72 -19.85 8.07
N GLU A 52 -2.75 -19.66 7.19
CA GLU A 52 -1.47 -20.34 7.26
C GLU A 52 -0.67 -19.90 8.49
N THR A 53 -0.72 -18.61 8.85
CA THR A 53 -0.10 -18.12 10.08
C THR A 53 -0.66 -18.84 11.31
N GLU A 54 -1.97 -19.00 11.41
CA GLU A 54 -2.60 -19.73 12.51
C GLU A 54 -2.19 -21.21 12.54
N THR A 55 -2.13 -21.83 11.37
CA THR A 55 -1.71 -23.22 11.21
C THR A 55 -0.26 -23.40 11.68
N TYR A 56 0.65 -22.53 11.27
CA TYR A 56 2.05 -22.61 11.68
C TYR A 56 2.22 -22.31 13.17
N LEU A 57 1.53 -21.33 13.73
CA LEU A 57 1.55 -21.04 15.15
C LEU A 57 1.08 -22.23 15.99
N ALA A 58 0.03 -22.94 15.56
CA ALA A 58 -0.44 -24.15 16.21
C ALA A 58 0.61 -25.27 16.14
N ARG A 59 1.12 -25.60 14.95
CA ARG A 59 2.16 -26.63 14.74
C ARG A 59 3.40 -26.40 15.60
N ILE A 60 3.88 -25.15 15.70
CA ILE A 60 5.05 -24.80 16.50
C ILE A 60 4.77 -25.02 17.98
N ARG A 61 3.60 -24.61 18.47
CA ARG A 61 3.20 -24.81 19.86
C ARG A 61 3.03 -26.29 20.21
N ASP A 62 2.41 -27.05 19.34
CA ASP A 62 2.23 -28.50 19.50
C ASP A 62 3.59 -29.23 19.55
N ALA A 63 4.59 -28.72 18.84
CA ALA A 63 5.96 -29.18 18.91
C ALA A 63 6.71 -28.72 20.17
N GLY A 64 6.05 -27.99 21.08
CA GLY A 64 6.66 -27.48 22.32
C GLY A 64 7.60 -26.29 22.14
N ALA A 65 7.59 -25.65 20.94
CA ALA A 65 8.43 -24.50 20.64
C ALA A 65 7.67 -23.17 20.82
N ARG A 66 8.43 -22.09 20.93
CA ARG A 66 7.84 -20.75 21.05
C ARG A 66 7.44 -20.22 19.67
N ALA A 67 6.22 -19.71 19.58
CA ALA A 67 5.70 -19.05 18.40
C ALA A 67 5.04 -17.73 18.77
N GLN A 68 5.32 -16.69 18.01
CA GLN A 68 4.78 -15.36 18.22
C GLN A 68 4.41 -14.72 16.87
N SER A 69 3.26 -14.06 16.82
CA SER A 69 2.89 -13.15 15.76
C SER A 69 3.04 -11.71 16.26
N VAL A 70 3.79 -10.92 15.54
CA VAL A 70 4.08 -9.52 15.92
C VAL A 70 3.51 -8.59 14.86
N PRO A 71 2.50 -7.78 15.19
CA PRO A 71 1.99 -6.77 14.27
C PRO A 71 3.01 -5.65 14.08
N LEU A 72 3.19 -5.19 12.82
CA LEU A 72 4.04 -4.07 12.47
C LEU A 72 3.19 -2.81 12.31
N ALA A 73 2.82 -2.20 13.43
CA ALA A 73 1.98 -1.00 13.46
C ALA A 73 2.75 0.30 13.19
N ALA A 74 4.07 0.30 13.39
CA ALA A 74 4.90 1.48 13.22
C ALA A 74 5.17 1.76 11.74
N SER A 75 4.75 2.94 11.28
CA SER A 75 5.00 3.43 9.93
C SER A 75 6.20 4.38 9.89
N TRP A 76 7.24 3.96 9.19
CA TRP A 76 8.46 4.74 8.95
C TRP A 76 8.41 5.54 7.64
N ARG A 77 7.40 5.31 6.82
CA ARG A 77 7.28 5.91 5.48
C ARG A 77 6.45 7.20 5.50
N SER A 78 5.28 7.14 6.11
CA SER A 78 4.26 8.17 6.00
C SER A 78 4.26 9.11 7.22
N THR A 79 3.83 10.34 6.99
CA THR A 79 3.66 11.37 8.03
C THR A 79 2.38 11.17 8.82
N VAL A 80 2.26 11.89 9.92
CA VAL A 80 1.06 11.87 10.79
C VAL A 80 -0.20 12.23 9.99
N ASP A 81 -0.12 13.26 9.15
CA ASP A 81 -1.29 13.77 8.41
C ASP A 81 -1.83 12.73 7.46
N VAL A 82 -0.95 12.03 6.71
CA VAL A 82 -1.34 10.96 5.79
C VAL A 82 -1.93 9.76 6.54
N LEU A 83 -1.29 9.33 7.64
CA LEU A 83 -1.78 8.18 8.40
C LEU A 83 -3.10 8.47 9.10
N SER A 84 -3.27 9.68 9.65
CA SER A 84 -4.53 10.09 10.27
C SER A 84 -5.68 10.12 9.27
N PHE A 85 -5.44 10.55 8.03
CA PHE A 85 -6.43 10.48 6.97
C PHE A 85 -6.82 9.03 6.66
N VAL A 86 -5.83 8.14 6.49
CA VAL A 86 -6.08 6.71 6.23
C VAL A 86 -6.87 6.07 7.37
N ASP A 87 -6.46 6.31 8.61
CA ASP A 87 -7.14 5.77 9.79
C ASP A 87 -8.59 6.29 9.89
N ALA A 88 -8.83 7.58 9.59
CA ALA A 88 -10.16 8.15 9.55
C ALA A 88 -11.05 7.52 8.48
N VAL A 89 -10.52 7.32 7.27
CA VAL A 89 -11.25 6.67 6.17
C VAL A 89 -11.65 5.25 6.55
N PHE A 90 -10.75 4.45 7.11
CA PHE A 90 -11.03 3.04 7.44
C PHE A 90 -11.67 2.81 8.81
N SER A 91 -11.88 3.85 9.60
CA SER A 91 -12.74 3.79 10.79
C SER A 91 -14.21 4.00 10.48
N ALA A 92 -14.56 4.52 9.32
CA ALA A 92 -15.95 4.69 8.91
C ALA A 92 -16.61 3.34 8.60
N PRO A 93 -17.88 3.12 9.04
CA PRO A 93 -18.56 1.82 8.86
C PRO A 93 -18.62 1.34 7.41
N GLU A 94 -18.74 2.27 6.47
CA GLU A 94 -18.87 1.99 5.04
C GLU A 94 -17.57 1.47 4.42
N THR A 95 -16.43 1.82 4.99
CA THR A 95 -15.09 1.51 4.45
C THR A 95 -14.31 0.53 5.30
N GLN A 96 -14.74 0.28 6.53
CA GLN A 96 -14.06 -0.60 7.49
C GLN A 96 -13.80 -2.01 6.95
N GLY A 97 -14.70 -2.53 6.10
CA GLY A 97 -14.54 -3.84 5.47
C GLY A 97 -13.44 -3.92 4.41
N GLY A 98 -12.95 -2.77 3.92
CA GLY A 98 -11.94 -2.72 2.85
C GLY A 98 -10.52 -3.03 3.32
N VAL A 99 -10.23 -2.81 4.60
CA VAL A 99 -8.92 -3.10 5.21
C VAL A 99 -9.14 -3.75 6.56
N PRO A 100 -8.83 -5.03 6.72
CA PRO A 100 -9.00 -5.70 8.01
C PRO A 100 -8.02 -5.11 9.04
N PRO A 101 -8.46 -4.90 10.29
CA PRO A 101 -7.58 -4.48 11.36
C PRO A 101 -6.55 -5.57 11.68
N ALA A 102 -5.49 -5.19 12.36
CA ALA A 102 -4.50 -6.14 12.85
C ALA A 102 -5.14 -7.10 13.86
N ARG A 103 -4.55 -8.29 14.01
CA ARG A 103 -5.08 -9.33 14.91
C ARG A 103 -5.19 -8.81 16.34
N GLY A 104 -6.41 -8.82 16.88
CA GLY A 104 -6.69 -8.36 18.25
C GLY A 104 -6.96 -6.86 18.36
N GLU A 105 -7.07 -6.17 17.23
CA GLU A 105 -7.48 -4.77 17.16
C GLU A 105 -8.87 -4.62 16.56
N ASP A 106 -9.63 -3.66 17.05
CA ASP A 106 -11.00 -3.38 16.58
C ASP A 106 -11.02 -2.41 15.40
N ALA A 107 -9.91 -1.72 15.14
CA ALA A 107 -9.79 -0.74 14.06
C ALA A 107 -8.36 -0.68 13.51
N VAL A 108 -8.23 -0.21 12.28
CA VAL A 108 -6.93 0.10 11.67
C VAL A 108 -6.34 1.30 12.37
N ARG A 109 -5.14 1.16 12.91
CA ARG A 109 -4.36 2.24 13.55
C ARG A 109 -2.92 2.15 13.14
N HIS A 110 -2.34 3.31 12.81
CA HIS A 110 -0.94 3.43 12.48
C HIS A 110 -0.20 4.29 13.52
N ILE A 111 1.02 3.89 13.86
CA ILE A 111 1.92 4.66 14.71
C ILE A 111 2.93 5.38 13.82
N PRO A 112 2.82 6.71 13.65
CA PRO A 112 3.74 7.46 12.80
C PRO A 112 5.11 7.62 13.49
N MET A 113 6.16 7.11 12.86
CA MET A 113 7.53 7.32 13.34
C MET A 113 8.12 8.65 12.87
N ARG A 114 7.52 9.27 11.83
CA ARG A 114 7.88 10.59 11.31
C ARG A 114 7.01 11.70 11.89
N ALA A 115 6.80 11.69 13.21
CA ALA A 115 5.91 12.63 13.89
C ALA A 115 6.30 14.11 13.72
N HIS A 116 7.56 14.40 13.41
CA HIS A 116 8.07 15.77 13.21
C HIS A 116 7.93 16.26 11.77
N HIS A 117 7.61 15.39 10.82
CA HIS A 117 7.41 15.75 9.43
C HIS A 117 5.92 16.02 9.18
N ARG A 118 5.67 17.08 8.44
CA ARG A 118 4.32 17.42 7.98
C ARG A 118 4.03 16.76 6.63
N GLY A 119 2.77 16.53 6.39
CA GLY A 119 2.23 16.04 5.13
C GLY A 119 0.93 16.76 4.81
N CYS A 120 0.40 16.50 3.63
CA CYS A 120 -0.90 16.98 3.21
C CYS A 120 -1.64 15.85 2.48
N VAL A 121 -2.95 15.86 2.59
CA VAL A 121 -3.85 15.02 1.80
C VAL A 121 -4.94 15.92 1.26
N ASP A 122 -4.98 16.09 -0.05
CA ASP A 122 -5.98 16.88 -0.74
C ASP A 122 -6.96 15.97 -1.46
N LEU A 123 -8.25 16.23 -1.28
CA LEU A 123 -9.31 15.50 -1.94
C LEU A 123 -9.94 16.40 -3.00
N TRP A 124 -9.76 16.03 -4.25
CA TRP A 124 -10.34 16.77 -5.37
C TRP A 124 -11.74 16.27 -5.69
N PRO A 125 -12.64 17.17 -6.15
CA PRO A 125 -13.95 16.76 -6.61
C PRO A 125 -13.83 15.84 -7.84
N LEU A 126 -14.81 14.96 -8.00
CA LEU A 126 -14.88 14.09 -9.18
C LEU A 126 -15.17 14.91 -10.42
N GLU A 127 -14.33 14.75 -11.44
CA GLU A 127 -14.64 15.21 -12.78
C GLU A 127 -15.79 14.36 -13.37
N ARG A 128 -16.79 15.02 -13.90
CA ARG A 128 -17.96 14.36 -14.53
C ARG A 128 -17.98 14.66 -16.01
N GLU A 129 -18.43 13.69 -16.79
CA GLU A 129 -18.70 13.93 -18.21
C GLU A 129 -19.74 15.06 -18.35
N PRO A 130 -19.59 15.95 -19.34
CA PRO A 130 -20.59 16.98 -19.59
C PRO A 130 -21.93 16.35 -19.94
N GLU A 131 -23.00 16.83 -19.31
CA GLU A 131 -24.36 16.40 -19.64
C GLU A 131 -24.73 16.98 -21.02
N GLY A 132 -25.08 16.12 -21.98
CA GLY A 132 -25.74 16.54 -23.22
C GLY A 132 -24.96 16.41 -24.53
N GLU A 133 -23.72 15.95 -24.54
CA GLU A 133 -23.11 15.51 -25.79
C GLU A 133 -23.52 14.07 -26.11
N GLU A 134 -24.72 13.86 -26.65
CA GLU A 134 -24.98 12.66 -27.43
C GLU A 134 -24.03 12.71 -28.64
N ARG A 135 -22.92 11.99 -28.51
CA ARG A 135 -22.06 11.72 -29.70
C ARG A 135 -22.92 10.97 -30.69
N GLU A 136 -23.19 11.56 -31.84
CA GLU A 136 -23.73 10.81 -32.95
C GLU A 136 -22.74 9.67 -33.22
N ALA A 137 -23.19 8.46 -32.96
CA ALA A 137 -22.38 7.22 -32.94
C ALA A 137 -21.70 6.89 -34.30
N TRP A 138 -21.94 7.73 -35.29
CA TRP A 138 -21.51 7.54 -36.68
C TRP A 138 -20.16 8.14 -37.01
N ASP A 139 -19.74 9.26 -36.37
CA ASP A 139 -18.62 10.09 -36.87
C ASP A 139 -17.36 10.08 -35.99
N ALA A 140 -17.36 9.47 -34.81
CA ALA A 140 -16.19 9.47 -33.97
C ALA A 140 -15.59 8.05 -33.84
N PRO A 141 -14.26 7.90 -34.04
CA PRO A 141 -13.58 6.65 -33.62
C PRO A 141 -13.91 6.36 -32.16
N LEU A 142 -14.35 5.16 -31.88
CA LEU A 142 -14.77 4.71 -30.52
C LEU A 142 -13.64 4.79 -29.48
N ASP A 143 -12.41 5.00 -29.91
CA ASP A 143 -11.19 4.97 -29.10
C ASP A 143 -10.57 6.34 -28.82
N VAL A 144 -11.14 7.44 -29.36
CA VAL A 144 -10.59 8.80 -29.13
C VAL A 144 -11.44 9.54 -28.10
N GLU A 145 -10.85 9.83 -26.95
CA GLU A 145 -11.48 10.68 -25.94
C GLU A 145 -11.61 12.11 -26.49
N GLY A 146 -12.81 12.68 -26.40
CA GLY A 146 -13.04 14.06 -26.82
C GLY A 146 -12.29 15.06 -25.93
N PRO A 147 -12.00 16.27 -26.42
CA PRO A 147 -11.27 17.30 -25.67
C PRO A 147 -11.97 17.73 -24.36
N ALA A 148 -13.27 17.49 -24.24
CA ALA A 148 -14.07 17.80 -23.05
C ALA A 148 -14.27 16.59 -22.11
N SER A 149 -13.59 15.46 -22.33
CA SER A 149 -13.75 14.30 -21.48
C SER A 149 -13.29 14.57 -20.03
N ALA A 150 -13.96 13.96 -19.06
CA ALA A 150 -13.62 14.08 -17.66
C ALA A 150 -12.19 13.61 -17.38
N ASN A 151 -11.74 12.55 -18.04
CA ASN A 151 -10.38 12.03 -17.90
C ASN A 151 -9.33 13.03 -18.37
N ARG A 152 -9.58 13.69 -19.51
CA ARG A 152 -8.66 14.69 -20.05
C ARG A 152 -8.55 15.90 -19.13
N ARG A 153 -9.68 16.44 -18.66
CA ARG A 153 -9.68 17.54 -17.69
C ARG A 153 -8.94 17.16 -16.40
N LEU A 154 -9.18 15.96 -15.88
CA LEU A 154 -8.46 15.48 -14.72
C LEU A 154 -6.95 15.38 -14.98
N ALA A 155 -6.53 14.88 -16.12
CA ALA A 155 -5.11 14.79 -16.48
C ALA A 155 -4.47 16.18 -16.60
N GLU A 156 -5.15 17.14 -17.21
CA GLU A 156 -4.70 18.54 -17.33
C GLU A 156 -4.59 19.19 -15.93
N ASN A 157 -5.59 19.00 -15.06
CA ASN A 157 -5.55 19.52 -13.69
C ASN A 157 -4.39 18.92 -12.88
N ILE A 158 -4.14 17.62 -13.01
CA ILE A 158 -2.99 16.96 -12.38
C ILE A 158 -1.67 17.54 -12.89
N ALA A 159 -1.55 17.73 -14.21
CA ALA A 159 -0.34 18.28 -14.82
C ALA A 159 -0.07 19.72 -14.34
N CYS A 160 -1.09 20.58 -14.33
CA CYS A 160 -0.99 21.95 -13.82
C CYS A 160 -0.58 21.98 -12.34
N GLU A 161 -1.20 21.14 -11.49
CA GLU A 161 -0.83 21.13 -10.06
C GLU A 161 0.61 20.66 -9.84
N ILE A 162 1.09 19.70 -10.65
CA ILE A 162 2.49 19.26 -10.59
C ILE A 162 3.45 20.37 -11.01
N GLU A 163 3.12 21.11 -12.10
CA GLU A 163 3.90 22.27 -12.52
C GLU A 163 3.95 23.34 -11.44
N ASP A 164 2.80 23.66 -10.85
CA ASP A 164 2.68 24.66 -9.80
C ASP A 164 3.47 24.24 -8.54
N LEU A 165 3.39 22.97 -8.12
CA LEU A 165 4.13 22.44 -6.98
C LEU A 165 5.64 22.55 -7.17
N VAL A 166 6.14 22.27 -8.38
CA VAL A 166 7.56 22.41 -8.71
C VAL A 166 7.95 23.89 -8.79
N ALA A 167 7.11 24.72 -9.41
CA ALA A 167 7.37 26.17 -9.57
C ALA A 167 7.38 26.91 -8.22
N ARG A 168 6.48 26.55 -7.29
CA ARG A 168 6.48 27.10 -5.90
C ARG A 168 7.69 26.64 -5.10
N GLY A 169 8.34 25.56 -5.51
CA GLY A 169 9.45 24.96 -4.78
C GLY A 169 9.01 24.31 -3.47
N ASP A 170 7.84 23.69 -3.46
CA ASP A 170 7.30 23.01 -2.28
C ASP A 170 8.31 22.02 -1.71
N GLY A 171 8.42 21.94 -0.39
CA GLY A 171 9.48 21.20 0.27
C GLY A 171 9.24 19.69 0.23
N VAL A 172 10.23 18.94 -0.22
CA VAL A 172 10.29 17.48 -0.14
C VAL A 172 11.44 17.07 0.76
N PHE A 173 11.18 16.19 1.73
CA PHE A 173 12.23 15.65 2.58
C PHE A 173 12.98 14.52 1.85
N ASP A 174 14.26 14.75 1.61
CA ASP A 174 15.16 13.79 0.98
C ASP A 174 16.07 13.17 2.03
N LYS A 175 15.88 11.88 2.26
CA LYS A 175 16.61 11.09 3.28
C LYS A 175 18.09 10.86 2.91
N ASP A 176 18.43 11.01 1.64
CA ASP A 176 19.75 10.71 1.10
C ASP A 176 20.66 11.96 1.04
N LEU A 177 20.10 13.13 1.37
CA LEU A 177 20.88 14.35 1.52
C LEU A 177 21.45 14.46 2.94
N ASP A 178 22.65 15.06 3.02
CA ASP A 178 23.22 15.43 4.30
C ASP A 178 22.55 16.70 4.82
N GLY A 179 21.97 16.59 6.00
CA GLY A 179 21.34 17.71 6.69
C GLY A 179 22.33 18.54 7.50
N GLU A 180 21.91 19.72 7.95
CA GLU A 180 22.68 20.56 8.83
C GLU A 180 23.05 19.84 10.14
N GLY A 181 24.29 20.01 10.59
CA GLY A 181 24.77 19.41 11.84
C GLY A 181 25.01 17.90 11.77
N GLY A 182 25.11 17.31 10.57
CA GLY A 182 25.37 15.88 10.40
C GLY A 182 24.11 15.00 10.56
N SER A 183 22.92 15.59 10.55
CA SER A 183 21.67 14.84 10.51
C SER A 183 21.48 14.19 9.15
N ARG A 184 20.89 13.00 9.13
CA ARG A 184 20.55 12.31 7.89
C ARG A 184 19.23 12.84 7.35
N GLY A 185 19.25 13.35 6.12
CA GLY A 185 18.10 13.90 5.42
C GLY A 185 17.98 15.41 5.53
N ALA A 186 17.55 16.04 4.46
CA ALA A 186 17.32 17.48 4.37
C ALA A 186 16.07 17.78 3.50
N TRP A 187 15.51 18.95 3.70
CA TRP A 187 14.44 19.47 2.85
C TRP A 187 15.04 20.11 1.59
N ARG A 188 14.45 19.83 0.47
CA ARG A 188 14.77 20.45 -0.82
C ARG A 188 13.50 20.78 -1.60
N PRO A 189 13.59 21.68 -2.60
CA PRO A 189 12.48 21.91 -3.52
C PRO A 189 12.07 20.62 -4.26
N ALA A 190 10.78 20.49 -4.49
CA ALA A 190 10.19 19.40 -5.25
C ALA A 190 10.66 19.39 -6.70
N ARG A 191 10.74 18.21 -7.28
CA ARG A 191 11.08 17.96 -8.69
C ARG A 191 10.02 17.04 -9.30
N TYR A 192 9.86 17.05 -10.60
CA TYR A 192 8.94 16.14 -11.30
C TYR A 192 9.15 14.67 -10.95
N GLY A 193 10.39 14.24 -10.71
CA GLY A 193 10.72 12.87 -10.30
C GLY A 193 10.28 12.47 -8.90
N ASP A 194 9.80 13.40 -8.07
CA ASP A 194 9.27 13.12 -6.74
C ASP A 194 7.77 12.74 -6.77
N VAL A 195 7.12 12.93 -7.92
CA VAL A 195 5.70 12.69 -8.10
C VAL A 195 5.44 11.29 -8.65
N LEU A 196 4.56 10.56 -8.01
CA LEU A 196 4.09 9.26 -8.47
C LEU A 196 2.57 9.31 -8.69
N ILE A 197 2.14 9.09 -9.94
CA ILE A 197 0.73 9.03 -10.30
C ILE A 197 0.30 7.56 -10.35
N LEU A 198 -0.66 7.20 -9.50
CA LEU A 198 -1.24 5.87 -9.46
C LEU A 198 -2.61 5.88 -10.13
N VAL A 199 -2.76 5.04 -11.14
CA VAL A 199 -4.00 4.93 -11.92
C VAL A 199 -4.51 3.49 -11.95
N ARG A 200 -5.82 3.33 -11.97
CA ARG A 200 -6.43 1.99 -12.07
C ARG A 200 -6.25 1.40 -13.47
N ARG A 201 -6.29 2.22 -14.51
CA ARG A 201 -6.09 1.83 -15.92
C ARG A 201 -5.21 2.87 -16.59
N ARG A 202 -4.12 2.44 -17.21
CA ARG A 202 -3.13 3.33 -17.82
C ARG A 202 -3.65 4.07 -19.04
N LYS A 203 -4.45 3.40 -19.89
CA LYS A 203 -4.91 3.98 -21.16
C LYS A 203 -5.75 5.26 -21.03
N ALA A 204 -6.48 5.43 -19.93
CA ALA A 204 -7.39 6.56 -19.76
C ALA A 204 -6.71 7.91 -19.45
N LEU A 205 -5.40 7.95 -19.24
CA LEU A 205 -4.67 9.17 -18.80
C LEU A 205 -3.46 9.52 -19.68
N PHE A 206 -3.08 8.66 -20.63
CA PHE A 206 -1.83 8.81 -21.39
C PHE A 206 -2.00 8.81 -22.92
N GLU A 207 -3.22 8.89 -23.42
CA GLU A 207 -3.56 9.17 -24.83
C GLU A 207 -4.03 10.63 -24.98
#